data_e37cab31fe291efb45eb40b353112cd0
#
_entry.id   e37cab31fe291efb45eb40b353112cd0
#
_cell.length_a   1.000
_cell.length_b   1.000
_cell.length_c   1.000
_cell.angle_alpha   90.00
_cell.angle_beta   90.00
_cell.angle_gamma   90.00
#
_symmetry.space_group_name_H-M   'P 1'
#
loop_
_entity.id
_entity.type
_entity.pdbx_description
1 polymer ?
#
loop_
_entity_poly.entity_id
_entity_poly.type
_entity_poly.pdbx_seq_one_letter_code
_entity_poly.pdbx_strand_id
1 'polypeptide(L)'
;MKRNQYTLGKPISFKGNGLHSGIPVTITMRPAPAGSGIIFRRIDLTGAPEVPAKSEFVTNTLRATTLERGNAKVFTVEHILSALFALRIDNCILEMDAPEPPVADGGALTFSQMILEAGIVELEEQTDILTLETSVAVYEDNKFITALPYDGLRITFTSINPHPLLGTQMKDFTIDKETYIREIAPSRTIGFTWELEAMRQMGLGKGGTLENAVVYSETDCLSELKFPDELVRHKILDILGDISLVGPLHAHIIAVMGSHKLNAALAAKLRVLKK
;
A
#
# COMPACT_ATOMS: atom_id res chain seq x y z
N MET A 1 -20.90 7.81 -9.17
CA MET A 1 -20.41 7.18 -10.44
C MET A 1 -20.24 5.70 -10.21
N LYS A 2 -20.55 4.84 -11.21
CA LYS A 2 -20.41 3.37 -11.08
C LYS A 2 -19.50 2.82 -12.17
N ARG A 3 -18.83 1.71 -11.87
CA ARG A 3 -18.07 0.89 -12.82
C ARG A 3 -18.22 -0.60 -12.51
N ASN A 4 -17.94 -1.46 -13.47
CA ASN A 4 -17.89 -2.89 -13.22
C ASN A 4 -16.77 -3.22 -12.22
N GLN A 5 -16.99 -4.27 -11.44
CA GLN A 5 -15.98 -4.82 -10.53
C GLN A 5 -15.03 -5.75 -11.26
N TYR A 6 -13.84 -5.94 -10.69
CA TYR A 6 -12.82 -6.82 -11.24
C TYR A 6 -12.28 -7.78 -10.19
N THR A 7 -11.89 -8.97 -10.65
CA THR A 7 -11.20 -10.01 -9.87
C THR A 7 -10.05 -10.61 -10.68
N LEU A 8 -9.33 -11.57 -10.10
CA LEU A 8 -8.29 -12.31 -10.81
C LEU A 8 -8.89 -13.44 -11.67
N GLY A 9 -8.18 -13.82 -12.75
CA GLY A 9 -8.62 -14.93 -13.62
C GLY A 9 -8.26 -16.31 -13.08
N LYS A 10 -7.18 -16.42 -12.31
CA LYS A 10 -6.71 -17.66 -11.68
C LYS A 10 -5.97 -17.37 -10.36
N PRO A 11 -5.87 -18.36 -9.46
CA PRO A 11 -5.00 -18.24 -8.31
C PRO A 11 -3.52 -18.11 -8.71
N ILE A 12 -2.76 -17.32 -7.93
CA ILE A 12 -1.32 -17.17 -8.11
C ILE A 12 -0.64 -17.03 -6.75
N SER A 13 0.53 -17.64 -6.57
CA SER A 13 1.24 -17.68 -5.29
C SER A 13 2.65 -17.11 -5.40
N PHE A 14 3.12 -16.51 -4.33
CA PHE A 14 4.50 -16.06 -4.17
C PHE A 14 5.01 -16.42 -2.78
N LYS A 15 6.28 -16.85 -2.69
CA LYS A 15 6.94 -17.18 -1.43
C LYS A 15 8.14 -16.27 -1.20
N GLY A 16 8.22 -15.71 0.00
CA GLY A 16 9.31 -14.83 0.40
C GLY A 16 9.35 -14.65 1.91
N ASN A 17 9.98 -13.60 2.39
CA ASN A 17 10.04 -13.25 3.81
C ASN A 17 9.33 -11.91 4.03
N GLY A 18 8.71 -11.72 5.19
CA GLY A 18 8.18 -10.43 5.61
C GLY A 18 9.31 -9.40 5.82
N LEU A 19 9.04 -8.12 5.51
CA LEU A 19 10.01 -7.02 5.68
C LEU A 19 10.42 -6.84 7.13
N HIS A 20 9.43 -6.74 8.01
CA HIS A 20 9.66 -6.45 9.43
C HIS A 20 9.86 -7.72 10.25
N SER A 21 9.05 -8.72 10.02
CA SER A 21 9.13 -9.98 10.78
C SER A 21 10.33 -10.84 10.39
N GLY A 22 10.76 -10.79 9.14
CA GLY A 22 11.74 -11.72 8.56
C GLY A 22 11.22 -13.16 8.46
N ILE A 23 9.94 -13.40 8.78
CA ILE A 23 9.33 -14.75 8.77
C ILE A 23 9.06 -15.16 7.32
N PRO A 24 9.43 -16.41 6.95
CA PRO A 24 9.01 -16.97 5.66
C PRO A 24 7.48 -16.99 5.55
N VAL A 25 6.98 -16.57 4.40
CA VAL A 25 5.54 -16.51 4.13
C VAL A 25 5.25 -16.90 2.70
N THR A 26 4.17 -17.64 2.52
CA THR A 26 3.55 -17.89 1.22
C THR A 26 2.25 -17.08 1.16
N ILE A 27 2.13 -16.22 0.15
CA ILE A 27 0.87 -15.54 -0.15
C ILE A 27 0.27 -16.13 -1.42
N THR A 28 -1.03 -16.44 -1.38
CA THR A 28 -1.80 -16.87 -2.55
C THR A 28 -2.92 -15.87 -2.78
N MET A 29 -2.87 -15.17 -3.91
CA MET A 29 -3.97 -14.33 -4.39
C MET A 29 -4.98 -15.19 -5.13
N ARG A 30 -6.24 -15.20 -4.68
CA ARG A 30 -7.33 -15.98 -5.28
C ARG A 30 -8.43 -15.08 -5.83
N PRO A 31 -9.02 -15.43 -6.97
CA PRO A 31 -10.27 -14.81 -7.41
C PRO A 31 -11.32 -14.84 -6.31
N ALA A 32 -12.14 -13.81 -6.24
CA ALA A 32 -13.28 -13.75 -5.33
C ALA A 32 -14.54 -13.24 -6.06
N PRO A 33 -15.73 -13.65 -5.65
CA PRO A 33 -16.99 -13.16 -6.19
C PRO A 33 -17.14 -11.65 -6.01
N ALA A 34 -17.99 -11.04 -6.83
CA ALA A 34 -18.32 -9.62 -6.69
C ALA A 34 -18.85 -9.31 -5.29
N GLY A 35 -18.49 -8.13 -4.78
CA GLY A 35 -18.86 -7.67 -3.44
C GLY A 35 -18.04 -8.27 -2.29
N SER A 36 -17.11 -9.20 -2.57
CA SER A 36 -16.23 -9.75 -1.54
C SER A 36 -15.27 -8.70 -0.98
N GLY A 37 -14.81 -7.76 -1.82
CA GLY A 37 -13.72 -6.88 -1.47
C GLY A 37 -12.36 -7.60 -1.41
N ILE A 38 -11.36 -6.92 -0.87
CA ILE A 38 -10.04 -7.51 -0.61
C ILE A 38 -10.05 -8.06 0.81
N ILE A 39 -9.71 -9.36 0.96
CA ILE A 39 -9.76 -10.08 2.23
C ILE A 39 -8.42 -10.77 2.47
N PHE A 40 -7.78 -10.48 3.59
CA PHE A 40 -6.65 -11.27 4.08
C PHE A 40 -7.17 -12.45 4.90
N ARG A 41 -6.75 -13.68 4.53
CA ARG A 41 -7.11 -14.92 5.23
C ARG A 41 -5.85 -15.57 5.83
N ARG A 42 -5.80 -15.71 7.15
CA ARG A 42 -4.69 -16.29 7.90
C ARG A 42 -4.87 -17.81 8.00
N ILE A 43 -4.34 -18.53 7.00
CA ILE A 43 -4.48 -20.00 6.90
C ILE A 43 -3.62 -20.79 7.89
N ASP A 44 -2.67 -20.15 8.54
CA ASP A 44 -1.85 -20.68 9.64
C ASP A 44 -2.58 -20.68 11.00
N LEU A 45 -3.69 -19.96 11.11
CA LEU A 45 -4.48 -19.89 12.32
C LEU A 45 -5.70 -20.81 12.25
N THR A 46 -6.08 -21.38 13.41
CA THR A 46 -7.27 -22.25 13.51
C THR A 46 -8.51 -21.52 13.02
N GLY A 47 -9.25 -22.15 12.09
CA GLY A 47 -10.45 -21.57 11.50
C GLY A 47 -10.18 -20.59 10.36
N ALA A 48 -8.93 -20.40 9.96
CA ALA A 48 -8.51 -19.52 8.88
C ALA A 48 -9.23 -18.14 8.91
N PRO A 49 -9.09 -17.37 10.01
CA PRO A 49 -9.82 -16.12 10.20
C PRO A 49 -9.47 -15.08 9.14
N GLU A 50 -10.45 -14.22 8.85
CA GLU A 50 -10.39 -13.22 7.79
C GLU A 50 -10.35 -11.79 8.35
N VAL A 51 -9.52 -10.96 7.73
CA VAL A 51 -9.43 -9.53 7.97
C VAL A 51 -9.74 -8.79 6.67
N PRO A 52 -10.90 -8.14 6.54
CA PRO A 52 -11.19 -7.32 5.38
C PRO A 52 -10.24 -6.12 5.28
N ALA A 53 -9.76 -5.80 4.09
CA ALA A 53 -8.96 -4.61 3.82
C ALA A 53 -9.86 -3.36 3.81
N LYS A 54 -10.23 -2.89 4.99
CA LYS A 54 -11.07 -1.70 5.20
C LYS A 54 -10.49 -0.83 6.30
N SER A 55 -10.66 0.48 6.20
CA SER A 55 -10.11 1.46 7.14
C SER A 55 -10.56 1.27 8.59
N GLU A 56 -11.71 0.64 8.84
CA GLU A 56 -12.22 0.34 10.18
C GLU A 56 -11.42 -0.73 10.93
N PHE A 57 -10.61 -1.53 10.22
CA PHE A 57 -9.77 -2.56 10.81
C PHE A 57 -8.30 -2.12 11.01
N VAL A 58 -7.98 -0.86 10.68
CA VAL A 58 -6.64 -0.30 10.96
C VAL A 58 -6.47 -0.11 12.46
N THR A 59 -5.48 -0.79 13.04
CA THR A 59 -5.18 -0.73 14.48
C THR A 59 -3.83 -0.10 14.80
N ASN A 60 -2.88 -0.14 13.85
CA ASN A 60 -1.56 0.44 14.02
C ASN A 60 -1.03 0.95 12.68
N THR A 61 -0.26 2.04 12.75
CA THR A 61 0.36 2.71 11.59
C THR A 61 1.83 3.03 11.83
N LEU A 62 2.46 2.39 12.83
CA LEU A 62 3.88 2.57 13.13
C LEU A 62 4.72 1.79 12.11
N ARG A 63 5.40 2.51 11.23
CA ARG A 63 6.27 2.00 10.16
C ARG A 63 5.56 1.21 9.05
N ALA A 64 4.35 0.75 9.26
CA ALA A 64 3.55 0.01 8.29
C ALA A 64 2.07 0.06 8.70
N THR A 65 1.17 -0.22 7.78
CA THR A 65 -0.26 -0.31 8.09
C THR A 65 -0.62 -1.72 8.55
N THR A 66 -1.26 -1.78 9.74
CA THR A 66 -1.72 -3.02 10.38
C THR A 66 -3.24 -3.08 10.38
N LEU A 67 -3.78 -4.22 9.97
CA LEU A 67 -5.21 -4.54 10.04
C LEU A 67 -5.42 -5.69 11.02
N GLU A 68 -6.46 -5.58 11.87
CA GLU A 68 -6.81 -6.61 12.83
C GLU A 68 -8.32 -6.85 12.90
N ARG A 69 -8.72 -8.11 13.03
CA ARG A 69 -10.09 -8.52 13.30
C ARG A 69 -10.10 -9.81 14.11
N GLY A 70 -10.70 -9.77 15.31
CA GLY A 70 -10.70 -10.93 16.21
C GLY A 70 -9.27 -11.31 16.61
N ASN A 71 -8.90 -12.57 16.35
CA ASN A 71 -7.55 -13.10 16.60
C ASN A 71 -6.60 -13.00 15.39
N ALA A 72 -7.06 -12.46 14.26
CA ALA A 72 -6.24 -12.31 13.08
C ALA A 72 -5.63 -10.91 13.00
N LYS A 73 -4.33 -10.89 12.70
CA LYS A 73 -3.54 -9.70 12.45
C LYS A 73 -2.78 -9.86 11.15
N VAL A 74 -2.77 -8.80 10.32
CA VAL A 74 -1.92 -8.65 9.14
C VAL A 74 -1.31 -7.26 9.14
N PHE A 75 -0.05 -7.12 8.75
CA PHE A 75 0.64 -5.82 8.73
C PHE A 75 1.57 -5.70 7.52
N THR A 76 2.07 -4.49 7.23
CA THR A 76 2.79 -4.16 5.99
C THR A 76 1.93 -4.50 4.75
N VAL A 77 0.65 -4.13 4.82
CA VAL A 77 -0.34 -4.48 3.79
C VAL A 77 -0.35 -3.50 2.61
N GLU A 78 0.22 -2.31 2.79
CA GLU A 78 0.17 -1.19 1.86
C GLU A 78 0.73 -1.52 0.48
N HIS A 79 1.81 -2.29 0.39
CA HIS A 79 2.45 -2.61 -0.90
C HIS A 79 1.55 -3.44 -1.81
N ILE A 80 1.04 -4.57 -1.30
CA ILE A 80 0.13 -5.42 -2.09
C ILE A 80 -1.21 -4.72 -2.35
N LEU A 81 -1.72 -3.96 -1.39
CA LEU A 81 -2.95 -3.20 -1.55
C LEU A 81 -2.82 -2.11 -2.62
N SER A 82 -1.65 -1.45 -2.73
CA SER A 82 -1.40 -0.46 -3.77
C SER A 82 -1.46 -1.08 -5.17
N ALA A 83 -0.91 -2.28 -5.34
CA ALA A 83 -0.95 -3.01 -6.62
C ALA A 83 -2.39 -3.40 -7.00
N LEU A 84 -3.14 -3.99 -6.06
CA LEU A 84 -4.53 -4.36 -6.28
C LEU A 84 -5.38 -3.13 -6.64
N PHE A 85 -5.21 -2.03 -5.92
CA PHE A 85 -5.96 -0.79 -6.14
C PHE A 85 -5.66 -0.14 -7.49
N ALA A 86 -4.38 0.04 -7.82
CA ALA A 86 -3.96 0.66 -9.08
C ALA A 86 -4.32 -0.19 -10.32
N LEU A 87 -4.35 -1.52 -10.17
CA LEU A 87 -4.77 -2.45 -11.21
C LEU A 87 -6.28 -2.75 -11.18
N ARG A 88 -7.03 -2.01 -10.33
CA ARG A 88 -8.50 -2.08 -10.23
C ARG A 88 -9.06 -3.45 -9.83
N ILE A 89 -8.33 -4.23 -9.02
CA ILE A 89 -8.86 -5.46 -8.45
C ILE A 89 -9.73 -5.10 -7.25
N ASP A 90 -11.02 -5.35 -7.36
CA ASP A 90 -12.01 -5.08 -6.32
C ASP A 90 -12.20 -6.26 -5.38
N ASN A 91 -12.05 -7.49 -5.90
CA ASN A 91 -12.39 -8.71 -5.19
C ASN A 91 -11.23 -9.70 -5.29
N CYS A 92 -10.61 -10.00 -4.14
CA CYS A 92 -9.49 -10.94 -4.04
C CYS A 92 -9.36 -11.47 -2.62
N ILE A 93 -9.14 -12.78 -2.48
CA ILE A 93 -8.75 -13.37 -1.20
C ILE A 93 -7.24 -13.57 -1.19
N LEU A 94 -6.58 -13.00 -0.18
CA LEU A 94 -5.15 -13.07 0.06
C LEU A 94 -4.90 -14.09 1.16
N GLU A 95 -4.67 -15.36 0.81
CA GLU A 95 -4.34 -16.42 1.77
C GLU A 95 -2.88 -16.31 2.16
N MET A 96 -2.60 -16.31 3.47
CA MET A 96 -1.26 -16.16 4.03
C MET A 96 -1.02 -17.14 5.18
N ASP A 97 0.17 -17.73 5.22
CA ASP A 97 0.61 -18.63 6.29
C ASP A 97 1.50 -17.90 7.35
N ALA A 98 1.52 -16.57 7.35
CA ALA A 98 2.18 -15.71 8.32
C ALA A 98 1.50 -14.33 8.40
N PRO A 99 1.79 -13.50 9.45
CA PRO A 99 1.08 -12.23 9.66
C PRO A 99 1.49 -11.09 8.73
N GLU A 100 2.54 -11.24 7.94
CA GLU A 100 3.08 -10.20 7.07
C GLU A 100 3.22 -10.73 5.65
N PRO A 101 2.72 -10.01 4.61
CA PRO A 101 3.01 -10.35 3.23
C PRO A 101 4.51 -10.38 2.96
N PRO A 102 4.98 -11.14 1.96
CA PRO A 102 6.39 -11.11 1.59
C PRO A 102 6.78 -9.70 1.11
N VAL A 103 7.97 -9.24 1.49
CA VAL A 103 8.50 -7.93 1.05
C VAL A 103 8.73 -7.88 -0.46
N ALA A 104 8.88 -9.04 -1.08
CA ALA A 104 9.12 -9.21 -2.52
C ALA A 104 10.29 -8.32 -3.00
N ASP A 105 10.06 -7.46 -3.99
CA ASP A 105 11.05 -6.52 -4.52
C ASP A 105 11.22 -5.24 -3.67
N GLY A 106 10.52 -5.13 -2.54
CA GLY A 106 10.53 -3.95 -1.66
C GLY A 106 9.59 -2.82 -2.08
N GLY A 107 9.02 -2.93 -3.27
CA GLY A 107 7.96 -2.10 -3.81
C GLY A 107 6.67 -2.90 -4.00
N ALA A 108 6.03 -2.71 -5.14
CA ALA A 108 4.81 -3.42 -5.51
C ALA A 108 4.88 -4.01 -6.94
N LEU A 109 6.05 -3.99 -7.58
CA LEU A 109 6.19 -4.47 -8.96
C LEU A 109 5.94 -5.97 -9.05
N THR A 110 6.48 -6.76 -8.12
CA THR A 110 6.27 -8.21 -8.07
C THR A 110 4.77 -8.54 -7.95
N PHE A 111 4.04 -7.87 -7.06
CA PHE A 111 2.60 -8.07 -6.92
C PHE A 111 1.84 -7.64 -8.18
N SER A 112 2.25 -6.56 -8.82
CA SER A 112 1.66 -6.11 -10.07
C SER A 112 1.85 -7.13 -11.19
N GLN A 113 3.04 -7.71 -11.32
CA GLN A 113 3.34 -8.77 -12.28
C GLN A 113 2.50 -10.03 -12.02
N MET A 114 2.37 -10.43 -10.75
CA MET A 114 1.50 -11.56 -10.37
C MET A 114 0.04 -11.32 -10.77
N ILE A 115 -0.50 -10.12 -10.52
CA ILE A 115 -1.87 -9.77 -10.92
C ILE A 115 -2.04 -9.86 -12.44
N LEU A 116 -1.07 -9.36 -13.20
CA LEU A 116 -1.11 -9.42 -14.66
C LEU A 116 -1.01 -10.86 -15.19
N GLU A 117 -0.16 -11.68 -14.58
CA GLU A 117 -0.01 -13.10 -14.92
C GLU A 117 -1.27 -13.90 -14.56
N ALA A 118 -1.92 -13.59 -13.43
CA ALA A 118 -3.17 -14.20 -13.05
C ALA A 118 -4.31 -13.84 -14.01
N GLY A 119 -4.17 -12.73 -14.73
CA GLY A 119 -5.23 -12.14 -15.56
C GLY A 119 -6.24 -11.37 -14.74
N ILE A 120 -6.85 -10.36 -15.35
CA ILE A 120 -7.87 -9.50 -14.73
C ILE A 120 -9.20 -9.81 -15.42
N VAL A 121 -10.21 -10.18 -14.64
CA VAL A 121 -11.54 -10.57 -15.13
C VAL A 121 -12.55 -9.54 -14.66
N GLU A 122 -13.32 -9.02 -15.60
CA GLU A 122 -14.46 -8.14 -15.33
C GLU A 122 -15.66 -8.97 -14.86
N LEU A 123 -16.33 -8.47 -13.83
CA LEU A 123 -17.55 -9.03 -13.27
C LEU A 123 -18.76 -8.19 -13.71
N GLU A 124 -19.93 -8.82 -13.79
CA GLU A 124 -21.17 -8.14 -14.23
C GLU A 124 -21.63 -7.09 -13.20
N GLU A 125 -21.38 -7.32 -11.92
CA GLU A 125 -21.78 -6.43 -10.85
C GLU A 125 -20.95 -5.15 -10.80
N GLN A 126 -21.62 -4.06 -10.51
CA GLN A 126 -20.99 -2.74 -10.40
C GLN A 126 -20.62 -2.39 -8.97
N THR A 127 -19.66 -1.49 -8.83
CA THR A 127 -19.29 -0.83 -7.57
C THR A 127 -19.43 0.67 -7.71
N ASP A 128 -19.75 1.35 -6.60
CA ASP A 128 -19.75 2.79 -6.54
C ASP A 128 -18.33 3.33 -6.38
N ILE A 129 -18.00 4.35 -7.17
CA ILE A 129 -16.78 5.13 -7.02
C ILE A 129 -17.11 6.30 -6.09
N LEU A 130 -16.40 6.42 -4.97
CA LEU A 130 -16.52 7.59 -4.11
C LEU A 130 -15.99 8.81 -4.86
N THR A 131 -16.81 9.83 -4.98
CA THR A 131 -16.47 11.16 -5.51
C THR A 131 -16.66 12.21 -4.43
N LEU A 132 -15.86 13.26 -4.47
CA LEU A 132 -15.90 14.33 -3.48
C LEU A 132 -16.56 15.58 -4.08
N GLU A 133 -17.43 16.23 -3.30
CA GLU A 133 -17.99 17.55 -3.61
C GLU A 133 -17.12 18.67 -3.02
N THR A 134 -16.49 18.39 -1.87
CA THR A 134 -15.63 19.34 -1.15
C THR A 134 -14.33 18.63 -0.72
N SER A 135 -13.33 19.42 -0.35
CA SER A 135 -12.06 18.89 0.15
C SER A 135 -12.21 18.23 1.53
N VAL A 136 -11.42 17.17 1.74
CA VAL A 136 -11.29 16.49 3.04
C VAL A 136 -9.81 16.50 3.42
N ALA A 137 -9.46 17.06 4.59
CA ALA A 137 -8.08 17.20 4.99
C ALA A 137 -7.81 16.66 6.41
N VAL A 138 -6.56 16.22 6.61
CA VAL A 138 -5.99 15.83 7.89
C VAL A 138 -4.67 16.55 8.06
N TYR A 139 -4.45 17.11 9.25
CA TYR A 139 -3.24 17.85 9.61
C TYR A 139 -2.61 17.24 10.85
N GLU A 140 -1.29 17.27 10.91
CA GLU A 140 -0.49 16.91 12.09
C GLU A 140 0.79 17.77 12.07
N ASP A 141 0.86 18.76 12.96
CA ASP A 141 1.95 19.75 12.99
C ASP A 141 2.17 20.43 11.63
N ASN A 142 3.35 20.26 11.05
CA ASN A 142 3.73 20.78 9.72
C ASN A 142 3.46 19.81 8.56
N LYS A 143 2.70 18.73 8.81
CA LYS A 143 2.36 17.70 7.85
C LYS A 143 0.89 17.73 7.53
N PHE A 144 0.53 17.39 6.32
CA PHE A 144 -0.88 17.23 5.98
C PHE A 144 -1.08 16.27 4.81
N ILE A 145 -2.31 15.78 4.71
CA ILE A 145 -2.85 15.11 3.56
C ILE A 145 -4.26 15.62 3.28
N THR A 146 -4.58 15.91 2.04
CA THR A 146 -5.91 16.34 1.63
C THR A 146 -6.36 15.63 0.36
N ALA A 147 -7.64 15.32 0.27
CA ALA A 147 -8.30 14.85 -0.92
C ALA A 147 -9.21 15.95 -1.47
N LEU A 148 -9.03 16.32 -2.72
CA LEU A 148 -9.79 17.34 -3.45
C LEU A 148 -10.71 16.67 -4.48
N PRO A 149 -11.84 17.29 -4.85
CA PRO A 149 -12.62 16.85 -6.00
C PRO A 149 -11.76 16.77 -7.27
N TYR A 150 -11.82 15.64 -7.95
CA TYR A 150 -11.10 15.39 -9.20
C TYR A 150 -11.75 14.24 -9.96
N ASP A 151 -11.81 14.32 -11.28
CA ASP A 151 -12.33 13.24 -12.12
C ASP A 151 -11.18 12.27 -12.45
N GLY A 152 -11.09 11.19 -11.67
CA GLY A 152 -10.01 10.21 -11.69
C GLY A 152 -9.25 10.16 -10.38
N LEU A 153 -8.06 9.58 -10.41
CA LEU A 153 -7.16 9.52 -9.24
C LEU A 153 -5.84 10.21 -9.58
N ARG A 154 -5.47 11.21 -8.79
CA ARG A 154 -4.21 11.94 -8.92
C ARG A 154 -3.56 12.07 -7.55
N ILE A 155 -2.25 11.92 -7.47
CA ILE A 155 -1.52 12.06 -6.20
C ILE A 155 -0.34 12.99 -6.42
N THR A 156 -0.27 14.04 -5.59
CA THR A 156 0.89 14.93 -5.45
C THR A 156 1.49 14.70 -4.07
N PHE A 157 2.76 14.34 -4.00
CA PHE A 157 3.47 14.16 -2.73
C PHE A 157 4.72 15.03 -2.69
N THR A 158 4.90 15.74 -1.56
CA THR A 158 6.14 16.45 -1.25
C THR A 158 6.77 15.82 -0.01
N SER A 159 8.00 15.34 -0.17
CA SER A 159 8.88 14.92 0.91
C SER A 159 9.86 16.04 1.24
N ILE A 160 10.04 16.32 2.52
CA ILE A 160 11.08 17.21 3.03
C ILE A 160 11.93 16.38 3.99
N ASN A 161 13.17 16.12 3.62
CA ASN A 161 14.06 15.25 4.38
C ASN A 161 15.39 15.99 4.63
N PRO A 162 15.92 15.99 5.86
CA PRO A 162 17.17 16.67 6.20
C PRO A 162 18.41 16.01 5.61
N HIS A 163 18.30 14.77 5.11
CA HIS A 163 19.42 14.05 4.50
C HIS A 163 19.95 14.78 3.26
N PRO A 164 21.29 14.97 3.11
CA PRO A 164 21.87 15.80 2.05
C PRO A 164 21.55 15.33 0.61
N LEU A 165 21.37 14.02 0.42
CA LEU A 165 21.00 13.46 -0.89
C LEU A 165 19.49 13.47 -1.17
N LEU A 166 18.66 13.70 -0.17
CA LEU A 166 17.20 13.64 -0.32
C LEU A 166 16.58 15.03 -0.44
N GLY A 167 16.86 15.92 0.51
CA GLY A 167 16.35 17.29 0.49
C GLY A 167 14.83 17.34 0.33
N THR A 168 14.37 18.24 -0.52
CA THR A 168 12.95 18.35 -0.90
C THR A 168 12.71 17.68 -2.24
N GLN A 169 11.86 16.68 -2.25
CA GLN A 169 11.43 15.96 -3.46
C GLN A 169 9.92 16.10 -3.62
N MET A 170 9.47 16.33 -4.84
CA MET A 170 8.04 16.37 -5.17
C MET A 170 7.76 15.54 -6.42
N LYS A 171 6.67 14.81 -6.39
CA LYS A 171 6.09 14.11 -7.56
C LYS A 171 4.59 14.30 -7.61
N ASP A 172 4.11 14.29 -8.83
CA ASP A 172 2.70 14.41 -9.17
C ASP A 172 2.37 13.42 -10.29
N PHE A 173 1.44 12.52 -10.02
CA PHE A 173 1.02 11.50 -10.97
C PHE A 173 -0.50 11.43 -11.07
N THR A 174 -1.02 11.41 -12.30
CA THR A 174 -2.34 10.82 -12.57
C THR A 174 -2.19 9.31 -12.57
N ILE A 175 -2.99 8.64 -11.78
CA ILE A 175 -2.85 7.21 -11.52
C ILE A 175 -3.68 6.43 -12.55
N ASP A 176 -2.99 5.80 -13.47
CA ASP A 176 -3.47 4.74 -14.35
C ASP A 176 -2.54 3.52 -14.25
N LYS A 177 -2.93 2.42 -14.88
CA LYS A 177 -2.19 1.16 -14.84
C LYS A 177 -0.75 1.31 -15.35
N GLU A 178 -0.55 2.02 -16.44
CA GLU A 178 0.77 2.16 -17.10
C GLU A 178 1.69 3.04 -16.25
N THR A 179 1.21 4.18 -15.80
CA THR A 179 1.93 5.10 -14.91
C THR A 179 2.30 4.40 -13.60
N TYR A 180 1.35 3.65 -13.02
CA TYR A 180 1.62 2.92 -11.78
C TYR A 180 2.72 1.88 -11.94
N ILE A 181 2.64 1.02 -12.96
CA ILE A 181 3.61 -0.06 -13.17
C ILE A 181 5.00 0.50 -13.50
N ARG A 182 5.08 1.56 -14.30
CA ARG A 182 6.36 2.12 -14.75
C ARG A 182 7.00 3.03 -13.72
N GLU A 183 6.22 3.88 -13.03
CA GLU A 183 6.75 5.00 -12.27
C GLU A 183 6.66 4.81 -10.75
N ILE A 184 5.75 3.97 -10.26
CA ILE A 184 5.43 3.88 -8.82
C ILE A 184 5.73 2.49 -8.26
N ALA A 185 5.21 1.44 -8.87
CA ALA A 185 5.34 0.07 -8.36
C ALA A 185 6.79 -0.41 -8.14
N PRO A 186 7.80 -0.01 -8.95
CA PRO A 186 9.19 -0.43 -8.73
C PRO A 186 9.86 0.22 -7.53
N SER A 187 9.30 1.29 -6.95
CA SER A 187 9.93 2.09 -5.89
C SER A 187 9.93 1.34 -4.56
N ARG A 188 11.13 1.10 -4.03
CA ARG A 188 11.34 0.33 -2.81
C ARG A 188 11.14 1.16 -1.55
N THR A 189 10.81 0.46 -0.47
CA THR A 189 10.82 1.02 0.89
C THR A 189 12.20 1.57 1.28
N ILE A 190 12.24 2.49 2.24
CA ILE A 190 13.44 3.23 2.59
C ILE A 190 13.74 3.08 4.07
N GLY A 191 15.02 2.88 4.36
CA GLY A 191 15.56 2.85 5.71
C GLY A 191 16.78 3.74 5.86
N PHE A 192 17.06 4.11 7.12
CA PHE A 192 18.25 4.90 7.48
C PHE A 192 19.09 4.11 8.48
N THR A 193 20.43 4.12 8.31
CA THR A 193 21.34 3.34 9.16
C THR A 193 21.20 3.68 10.63
N TRP A 194 20.96 4.95 10.97
CA TRP A 194 20.77 5.38 12.37
C TRP A 194 19.46 4.92 13.00
N GLU A 195 18.49 4.45 12.22
CA GLU A 195 17.23 3.91 12.71
C GLU A 195 17.29 2.38 12.92
N LEU A 196 18.26 1.69 12.29
CA LEU A 196 18.29 0.21 12.23
C LEU A 196 18.36 -0.42 13.61
N GLU A 197 19.16 0.13 14.54
CA GLU A 197 19.26 -0.42 15.89
C GLU A 197 17.95 -0.30 16.66
N ALA A 198 17.30 0.86 16.62
CA ALA A 198 15.99 1.06 17.23
C ALA A 198 14.93 0.15 16.60
N MET A 199 14.96 -0.02 15.28
CA MET A 199 14.07 -0.96 14.57
C MET A 199 14.30 -2.40 15.02
N ARG A 200 15.57 -2.84 15.15
CA ARG A 200 15.91 -4.20 15.64
C ARG A 200 15.39 -4.44 17.05
N GLN A 201 15.54 -3.46 17.95
CA GLN A 201 15.02 -3.54 19.33
C GLN A 201 13.48 -3.65 19.35
N MET A 202 12.79 -3.04 18.41
CA MET A 202 11.35 -3.19 18.21
C MET A 202 10.96 -4.49 17.47
N GLY A 203 11.93 -5.28 17.03
CA GLY A 203 11.69 -6.50 16.27
C GLY A 203 11.35 -6.28 14.80
N LEU A 204 11.64 -5.08 14.26
CA LEU A 204 11.34 -4.67 12.89
C LEU A 204 12.58 -4.76 11.97
N GLY A 205 12.34 -4.76 10.65
CA GLY A 205 13.39 -4.70 9.62
C GLY A 205 14.21 -5.96 9.44
N LYS A 206 13.77 -7.12 9.97
CA LYS A 206 14.54 -8.37 9.97
C LYS A 206 14.70 -9.00 8.59
N GLY A 207 13.79 -8.73 7.65
CA GLY A 207 13.82 -9.21 6.27
C GLY A 207 14.33 -8.19 5.27
N GLY A 208 14.73 -6.99 5.74
CA GLY A 208 15.28 -5.94 4.88
C GLY A 208 16.69 -6.26 4.39
N THR A 209 16.92 -6.03 3.10
CA THR A 209 18.22 -6.16 2.42
C THR A 209 18.43 -4.95 1.51
N LEU A 210 19.65 -4.73 1.02
CA LEU A 210 19.92 -3.65 0.04
C LEU A 210 19.22 -3.86 -1.32
N GLU A 211 18.72 -5.06 -1.57
CA GLU A 211 17.97 -5.38 -2.80
C GLU A 211 16.50 -4.95 -2.70
N ASN A 212 15.88 -5.15 -1.52
CA ASN A 212 14.45 -4.87 -1.28
C ASN A 212 14.17 -3.59 -0.49
N ALA A 213 15.21 -2.86 -0.09
CA ALA A 213 15.10 -1.56 0.58
C ALA A 213 16.20 -0.62 0.11
N VAL A 214 15.87 0.66 -0.04
CA VAL A 214 16.87 1.71 -0.23
C VAL A 214 17.36 2.16 1.13
N VAL A 215 18.65 2.02 1.41
CA VAL A 215 19.25 2.35 2.70
C VAL A 215 20.19 3.53 2.56
N TYR A 216 19.96 4.56 3.37
CA TYR A 216 20.83 5.74 3.47
C TYR A 216 21.67 5.68 4.76
N SER A 217 22.97 5.97 4.64
CA SER A 217 23.83 6.34 5.76
C SER A 217 23.62 7.81 6.14
N GLU A 218 24.47 8.43 6.93
CA GLU A 218 24.38 9.85 7.24
C GLU A 218 24.66 10.75 6.01
N THR A 219 25.46 10.28 5.07
CA THR A 219 25.90 11.06 3.90
C THR A 219 25.66 10.37 2.55
N ASP A 220 25.50 9.06 2.54
CA ASP A 220 25.51 8.25 1.31
C ASP A 220 24.26 7.41 1.15
N CYS A 221 23.97 7.01 -0.08
CA CYS A 221 23.00 5.97 -0.40
C CYS A 221 23.77 4.63 -0.60
N LEU A 222 23.45 3.64 0.23
CA LEU A 222 24.11 2.33 0.20
C LEU A 222 23.50 1.36 -0.83
N SER A 223 22.34 1.70 -1.37
CA SER A 223 21.63 0.91 -2.38
C SER A 223 21.76 1.59 -3.75
N GLU A 224 21.82 0.79 -4.82
CA GLU A 224 21.63 1.29 -6.17
C GLU A 224 20.17 1.75 -6.35
N LEU A 225 19.97 3.00 -6.75
CA LEU A 225 18.63 3.57 -6.93
C LEU A 225 18.01 3.14 -8.26
N LYS A 226 16.75 2.74 -8.25
CA LYS A 226 15.93 2.54 -9.47
C LYS A 226 15.49 3.88 -10.07
N PHE A 227 15.27 4.88 -9.22
CA PHE A 227 14.94 6.26 -9.60
C PHE A 227 15.70 7.24 -8.70
N PRO A 228 16.16 8.39 -9.21
CA PRO A 228 16.83 9.38 -8.37
C PRO A 228 15.94 9.93 -7.25
N ASP A 229 14.63 9.77 -7.38
CA ASP A 229 13.59 10.23 -6.46
C ASP A 229 12.74 9.05 -5.93
N GLU A 230 13.36 7.91 -5.68
CA GLU A 230 12.68 6.67 -5.27
C GLU A 230 11.89 6.85 -3.97
N LEU A 231 12.37 7.69 -3.02
CA LEU A 231 11.66 8.01 -1.78
C LEU A 231 10.26 8.57 -2.02
N VAL A 232 10.14 9.62 -2.82
CA VAL A 232 8.84 10.28 -3.02
C VAL A 232 7.87 9.40 -3.80
N ARG A 233 8.37 8.57 -4.71
CA ARG A 233 7.57 7.60 -5.46
C ARG A 233 7.05 6.49 -4.55
N HIS A 234 7.90 5.97 -3.65
CA HIS A 234 7.47 4.98 -2.66
C HIS A 234 6.40 5.56 -1.72
N LYS A 235 6.52 6.83 -1.31
CA LYS A 235 5.48 7.47 -0.49
C LYS A 235 4.13 7.60 -1.23
N ILE A 236 4.14 7.73 -2.55
CA ILE A 236 2.92 7.68 -3.36
C ILE A 236 2.35 6.26 -3.39
N LEU A 237 3.21 5.22 -3.46
CA LEU A 237 2.81 3.82 -3.34
C LEU A 237 2.12 3.57 -2.00
N ASP A 238 2.70 4.03 -0.89
CA ASP A 238 2.12 3.93 0.46
C ASP A 238 0.72 4.57 0.53
N ILE A 239 0.57 5.78 -0.02
CA ILE A 239 -0.74 6.45 -0.08
C ILE A 239 -1.76 5.60 -0.84
N LEU A 240 -1.39 5.06 -2.01
CA LEU A 240 -2.29 4.21 -2.79
C LEU A 240 -2.76 2.99 -2.01
N GLY A 241 -1.84 2.33 -1.29
CA GLY A 241 -2.17 1.19 -0.46
C GLY A 241 -3.10 1.54 0.70
N ASP A 242 -2.77 2.58 1.45
CA ASP A 242 -3.54 2.99 2.62
C ASP A 242 -4.93 3.55 2.25
N ILE A 243 -5.04 4.32 1.16
CA ILE A 243 -6.31 4.88 0.69
C ILE A 243 -7.19 3.82 0.03
N SER A 244 -6.62 2.73 -0.50
CA SER A 244 -7.39 1.61 -1.04
C SER A 244 -8.39 1.02 -0.04
N LEU A 245 -8.14 1.20 1.27
CA LEU A 245 -9.02 0.77 2.36
C LEU A 245 -10.40 1.46 2.36
N VAL A 246 -10.59 2.48 1.54
CA VAL A 246 -11.91 3.12 1.29
C VAL A 246 -12.64 2.45 0.14
N GLY A 247 -11.93 1.77 -0.76
CA GLY A 247 -12.43 1.26 -2.03
C GLY A 247 -12.24 2.26 -3.18
N PRO A 248 -12.93 2.06 -4.32
CA PRO A 248 -12.78 2.93 -5.49
C PRO A 248 -13.04 4.41 -5.17
N LEU A 249 -12.11 5.27 -5.61
CA LEU A 249 -12.10 6.70 -5.30
C LEU A 249 -11.69 7.53 -6.52
N HIS A 250 -12.37 8.62 -6.75
CA HIS A 250 -11.97 9.72 -7.61
C HIS A 250 -11.62 10.93 -6.74
N ALA A 251 -10.36 11.31 -6.73
CA ALA A 251 -9.85 12.44 -5.97
C ALA A 251 -8.45 12.85 -6.45
N HIS A 252 -8.10 14.12 -6.23
CA HIS A 252 -6.70 14.56 -6.22
C HIS A 252 -6.21 14.58 -4.77
N ILE A 253 -5.31 13.67 -4.43
CA ILE A 253 -4.69 13.61 -3.09
C ILE A 253 -3.40 14.42 -3.11
N ILE A 254 -3.28 15.39 -2.21
CA ILE A 254 -2.06 16.18 -2.01
C ILE A 254 -1.56 15.93 -0.60
N ALA A 255 -0.30 15.52 -0.47
CA ALA A 255 0.33 15.27 0.82
C ALA A 255 1.70 15.94 0.93
N VAL A 256 1.98 16.50 2.10
CA VAL A 256 3.28 17.02 2.48
C VAL A 256 3.75 16.29 3.72
N MET A 257 4.92 15.64 3.63
CA MET A 257 5.52 14.83 4.71
C MET A 257 4.54 13.78 5.27
N GLY A 258 3.71 13.19 4.40
CA GLY A 258 2.69 12.20 4.74
C GLY A 258 3.27 10.98 5.47
N SER A 259 2.38 10.24 6.15
CA SER A 259 2.70 9.02 6.89
C SER A 259 1.50 8.07 6.85
N HIS A 260 1.69 6.77 7.15
CA HIS A 260 0.58 5.81 7.28
C HIS A 260 -0.50 6.30 8.25
N LYS A 261 -0.12 7.00 9.34
CA LYS A 261 -1.06 7.60 10.29
C LYS A 261 -1.97 8.64 9.61
N LEU A 262 -1.40 9.56 8.84
CA LEU A 262 -2.17 10.57 8.11
C LEU A 262 -3.02 9.95 7.00
N ASN A 263 -2.46 8.97 6.28
CA ASN A 263 -3.16 8.24 5.22
C ASN A 263 -4.38 7.49 5.80
N ALA A 264 -4.19 6.75 6.90
CA ALA A 264 -5.27 6.02 7.58
C ALA A 264 -6.34 6.97 8.14
N ALA A 265 -5.94 8.12 8.69
CA ALA A 265 -6.87 9.13 9.19
C ALA A 265 -7.69 9.76 8.04
N LEU A 266 -7.08 10.01 6.88
CA LEU A 266 -7.80 10.43 5.68
C LEU A 266 -8.77 9.36 5.21
N ALA A 267 -8.32 8.09 5.11
CA ALA A 267 -9.17 6.96 4.74
C ALA A 267 -10.39 6.82 5.67
N ALA A 268 -10.20 6.98 6.99
CA ALA A 268 -11.29 6.96 7.96
C ALA A 268 -12.32 8.08 7.73
N LYS A 269 -11.86 9.31 7.42
CA LYS A 269 -12.76 10.43 7.08
C LYS A 269 -13.51 10.20 5.77
N LEU A 270 -12.82 9.72 4.74
CA LEU A 270 -13.43 9.44 3.43
C LEU A 270 -14.47 8.32 3.52
N ARG A 271 -14.25 7.30 4.35
CA ARG A 271 -15.21 6.22 4.57
C ARG A 271 -16.57 6.72 5.06
N VAL A 272 -16.59 7.72 5.92
CA VAL A 272 -17.86 8.30 6.45
C VAL A 272 -18.69 8.95 5.35
N LEU A 273 -18.06 9.41 4.26
CA LEU A 273 -18.72 10.02 3.11
C LEU A 273 -19.28 8.98 2.13
N LYS A 274 -18.83 7.72 2.24
CA LYS A 274 -19.33 6.61 1.42
C LYS A 274 -20.67 6.14 2.00
N LYS A 275 -21.76 6.68 1.45
CA LYS A 275 -23.15 6.33 1.83
C LYS A 275 -23.55 4.96 1.29
#